data_f52829df1c19589df4e91a3d71fec854
#
_entry.id   f52829df1c19589df4e91a3d71fec854
#
_cell.length_a   1.000
_cell.length_b   1.000
_cell.length_c   1.000
_cell.angle_alpha   90.00
_cell.angle_beta   90.00
_cell.angle_gamma   90.00
#
_symmetry.space_group_name_H-M   'P 1'
#
loop_
_entity.id
_entity.type
_entity.pdbx_description
1 polymer ?
#
loop_
_entity_poly.entity_id
_entity_poly.type
_entity_poly.pdbx_seq_one_letter_code
_entity_poly.pdbx_strand_id
1 'polypeptide(L)'
;MPSVIALDAMGSDKAPKPEIEGAIQAARQFGIRVLLVGREPVVRTELDRNRWASQLPIEIVHASEVITMDDKVEAVRAKRDSSIRVGVRLVREGKAAGFVTAGNTGAAMAAAKTTLGTIPGVDRPALAAIFPTALGTGAMLLDVGANVDCKPNNLEEFAVMGEIYFRSIFGTRRPKVGLLSIGEEEGKGNELTRESFHLLKQLPIDFLGNVEGRDLYNGEVDVIVADGFVGNVALKTSEGVVNLVRATLKEALKSTITRQVGALLSRSAFADFKKRLDHTEYGGAPLLGLKGVCIITHGSSNANAIKNALRVAAEFAESGVNEKIEKGLAPIRSGAHAPTPVAT
;
A
#
# COMPACT_ATOMS: atom_id res chain seq x y z
N MET A 1 -19.38 -9.96 11.14
CA MET A 1 -19.47 -10.73 9.88
C MET A 1 -18.15 -10.61 9.17
N PRO A 2 -17.64 -11.62 8.46
CA PRO A 2 -16.37 -11.49 7.74
C PRO A 2 -16.45 -10.34 6.73
N SER A 3 -15.37 -9.57 6.61
CA SER A 3 -15.28 -8.47 5.68
C SER A 3 -15.44 -8.93 4.23
N VAL A 4 -16.20 -8.20 3.44
CA VAL A 4 -16.37 -8.44 2.00
C VAL A 4 -15.39 -7.54 1.24
N ILE A 5 -14.48 -8.11 0.45
CA ILE A 5 -13.48 -7.35 -0.30
C ILE A 5 -13.69 -7.56 -1.80
N ALA A 6 -13.78 -6.47 -2.56
CA ALA A 6 -13.79 -6.51 -4.02
C ALA A 6 -12.36 -6.65 -4.54
N LEU A 7 -12.13 -7.60 -5.44
CA LEU A 7 -10.84 -7.83 -6.09
C LEU A 7 -10.98 -7.66 -7.60
N ASP A 8 -10.19 -6.76 -8.16
CA ASP A 8 -10.02 -6.66 -9.62
C ASP A 8 -9.35 -7.94 -10.14
N ALA A 9 -10.13 -8.80 -10.78
CA ALA A 9 -9.65 -10.08 -11.29
C ALA A 9 -8.92 -9.98 -12.64
N MET A 10 -8.80 -8.77 -13.20
CA MET A 10 -8.25 -8.52 -14.54
C MET A 10 -7.02 -7.60 -14.51
N GLY A 11 -6.47 -7.29 -13.30
CA GLY A 11 -5.51 -6.23 -13.12
C GLY A 11 -4.07 -6.60 -13.42
N SER A 12 -3.60 -7.79 -13.02
CA SER A 12 -2.19 -8.17 -13.14
C SER A 12 -1.77 -8.56 -14.55
N ASP A 13 -0.44 -8.61 -14.77
CA ASP A 13 0.17 -9.04 -16.04
C ASP A 13 -0.22 -10.47 -16.45
N LYS A 14 -0.63 -11.30 -15.50
CA LYS A 14 -1.01 -12.70 -15.67
C LYS A 14 -2.46 -12.98 -15.27
N ALA A 15 -3.28 -11.93 -15.21
CA ALA A 15 -4.69 -12.05 -14.87
C ALA A 15 -5.43 -13.07 -15.75
N PRO A 16 -6.43 -13.79 -15.22
CA PRO A 16 -6.98 -13.71 -13.87
C PRO A 16 -6.36 -14.71 -12.88
N LYS A 17 -5.35 -15.48 -13.28
CA LYS A 17 -4.86 -16.64 -12.51
C LYS A 17 -4.32 -16.27 -11.12
N PRO A 18 -3.38 -15.31 -10.94
CA PRO A 18 -2.88 -14.94 -9.62
C PRO A 18 -3.97 -14.40 -8.70
N GLU A 19 -4.93 -13.65 -9.25
CA GLU A 19 -6.04 -13.07 -8.50
C GLU A 19 -6.96 -14.16 -7.95
N ILE A 20 -7.30 -15.14 -8.77
CA ILE A 20 -8.17 -16.26 -8.38
C ILE A 20 -7.48 -17.16 -7.35
N GLU A 21 -6.22 -17.53 -7.59
CA GLU A 21 -5.44 -18.32 -6.64
C GLU A 21 -5.29 -17.59 -5.30
N GLY A 22 -5.02 -16.27 -5.32
CA GLY A 22 -4.91 -15.43 -4.13
C GLY A 22 -6.23 -15.28 -3.38
N ALA A 23 -7.34 -15.11 -4.10
CA ALA A 23 -8.69 -15.06 -3.52
C ALA A 23 -9.05 -16.37 -2.81
N ILE A 24 -8.77 -17.53 -3.44
CA ILE A 24 -8.99 -18.84 -2.85
C ILE A 24 -8.17 -19.01 -1.57
N GLN A 25 -6.88 -18.60 -1.59
CA GLN A 25 -6.03 -18.66 -0.40
C GLN A 25 -6.54 -17.75 0.72
N ALA A 26 -6.94 -16.51 0.40
CA ALA A 26 -7.47 -15.56 1.38
C ALA A 26 -8.79 -16.06 2.00
N ALA A 27 -9.71 -16.53 1.19
CA ALA A 27 -10.98 -17.08 1.66
C ALA A 27 -10.77 -18.27 2.60
N ARG A 28 -9.82 -19.18 2.28
CA ARG A 28 -9.51 -20.36 3.10
C ARG A 28 -8.77 -20.04 4.40
N GLN A 29 -7.81 -19.11 4.35
CA GLN A 29 -6.92 -18.83 5.49
C GLN A 29 -7.51 -17.80 6.45
N PHE A 30 -8.23 -16.82 5.93
CA PHE A 30 -8.70 -15.67 6.71
C PHE A 30 -10.23 -15.57 6.78
N GLY A 31 -10.98 -16.43 6.05
CA GLY A 31 -12.44 -16.38 6.02
C GLY A 31 -13.02 -15.16 5.29
N ILE A 32 -12.22 -14.45 4.51
CA ILE A 32 -12.62 -13.23 3.78
C ILE A 32 -13.60 -13.62 2.67
N ARG A 33 -14.71 -12.87 2.56
CA ARG A 33 -15.61 -12.97 1.39
C ARG A 33 -15.02 -12.12 0.27
N VAL A 34 -14.90 -12.70 -0.94
CA VAL A 34 -14.28 -12.03 -2.08
C VAL A 34 -15.27 -11.87 -3.21
N LEU A 35 -15.42 -10.64 -3.71
CA LEU A 35 -16.11 -10.32 -4.95
C LEU A 35 -15.07 -10.20 -6.07
N LEU A 36 -14.96 -11.22 -6.92
CA LEU A 36 -14.07 -11.22 -8.09
C LEU A 36 -14.70 -10.37 -9.20
N VAL A 37 -14.11 -9.22 -9.49
CA VAL A 37 -14.64 -8.27 -10.47
C VAL A 37 -13.91 -8.42 -11.81
N GLY A 38 -14.63 -8.79 -12.87
CA GLY A 38 -14.03 -8.97 -14.18
C GLY A 38 -14.95 -9.58 -15.22
N ARG A 39 -14.40 -9.94 -16.37
CA ARG A 39 -15.17 -10.62 -17.43
C ARG A 39 -15.60 -12.00 -16.95
N GLU A 40 -16.88 -12.15 -16.61
CA GLU A 40 -17.42 -13.35 -15.98
C GLU A 40 -17.01 -14.66 -16.67
N PRO A 41 -17.09 -14.82 -18.01
CA PRO A 41 -16.69 -16.09 -18.65
C PRO A 41 -15.22 -16.44 -18.41
N VAL A 42 -14.34 -15.44 -18.38
CA VAL A 42 -12.88 -15.62 -18.17
C VAL A 42 -12.61 -15.99 -16.72
N VAL A 43 -13.21 -15.24 -15.78
CA VAL A 43 -13.05 -15.45 -14.34
C VAL A 43 -13.61 -16.80 -13.93
N ARG A 44 -14.79 -17.17 -14.42
CA ARG A 44 -15.47 -18.45 -14.15
C ARG A 44 -14.65 -19.62 -14.65
N THR A 45 -14.16 -19.58 -15.90
CA THR A 45 -13.33 -20.63 -16.46
C THR A 45 -12.09 -20.93 -15.61
N GLU A 46 -11.44 -19.90 -15.07
CA GLU A 46 -10.26 -20.09 -14.24
C GLU A 46 -10.64 -20.54 -12.82
N LEU A 47 -11.72 -20.01 -12.24
CA LEU A 47 -12.23 -20.38 -10.92
C LEU A 47 -12.65 -21.85 -10.86
N ASP A 48 -13.32 -22.35 -11.89
CA ASP A 48 -13.84 -23.74 -12.00
C ASP A 48 -12.71 -24.79 -12.11
N ARG A 49 -11.47 -24.37 -12.45
CA ARG A 49 -10.29 -25.25 -12.38
C ARG A 49 -9.98 -25.69 -10.96
N ASN A 50 -10.44 -24.94 -9.97
CA ASN A 50 -10.28 -25.29 -8.56
C ASN A 50 -11.61 -25.90 -8.02
N ARG A 51 -11.66 -27.22 -7.91
CA ARG A 51 -12.85 -27.96 -7.43
C ARG A 51 -13.36 -27.54 -6.05
N TRP A 52 -12.56 -26.87 -5.24
CA TRP A 52 -12.94 -26.41 -3.91
C TRP A 52 -13.51 -24.97 -3.91
N ALA A 53 -13.41 -24.26 -5.02
CA ALA A 53 -13.81 -22.86 -5.10
C ALA A 53 -15.32 -22.68 -4.83
N SER A 54 -16.16 -23.63 -5.23
CA SER A 54 -17.60 -23.60 -5.00
C SER A 54 -18.02 -23.66 -3.52
N GLN A 55 -17.12 -24.09 -2.63
CA GLN A 55 -17.36 -24.16 -1.19
C GLN A 55 -16.85 -22.92 -0.43
N LEU A 56 -16.23 -21.98 -1.15
CA LEU A 56 -15.65 -20.78 -0.57
C LEU A 56 -16.56 -19.58 -0.78
N PRO A 57 -16.51 -18.57 0.09
CA PRO A 57 -17.31 -17.36 -0.02
C PRO A 57 -16.74 -16.43 -1.11
N ILE A 58 -16.73 -16.90 -2.34
CA ILE A 58 -16.24 -16.18 -3.53
C ILE A 58 -17.38 -16.02 -4.53
N GLU A 59 -17.64 -14.79 -4.92
CA GLU A 59 -18.69 -14.43 -5.88
C GLU A 59 -18.07 -13.69 -7.06
N ILE A 60 -18.65 -13.84 -8.26
CA ILE A 60 -18.21 -13.13 -9.47
C ILE A 60 -19.14 -11.95 -9.71
N VAL A 61 -18.55 -10.77 -9.89
CA VAL A 61 -19.23 -9.57 -10.32
C VAL A 61 -18.76 -9.23 -11.73
N HIS A 62 -19.71 -9.23 -12.69
CA HIS A 62 -19.37 -8.97 -14.09
C HIS A 62 -18.89 -7.53 -14.31
N ALA A 63 -17.82 -7.38 -15.08
CA ALA A 63 -17.32 -6.14 -15.65
C ALA A 63 -16.85 -6.44 -17.08
N SER A 64 -17.41 -5.75 -18.08
CA SER A 64 -17.18 -6.07 -19.48
C SER A 64 -15.86 -5.53 -20.04
N GLU A 65 -15.32 -4.47 -19.41
CA GLU A 65 -14.14 -3.74 -19.87
C GLU A 65 -12.94 -3.97 -18.93
N VAL A 66 -11.75 -3.78 -19.48
CA VAL A 66 -10.47 -3.85 -18.73
C VAL A 66 -9.65 -2.61 -19.05
N ILE A 67 -9.10 -1.98 -18.00
CA ILE A 67 -8.06 -0.96 -18.12
C ILE A 67 -6.73 -1.69 -18.01
N THR A 68 -5.94 -1.68 -19.10
CA THR A 68 -4.64 -2.35 -19.17
C THR A 68 -3.52 -1.48 -18.60
N MET A 69 -2.33 -2.06 -18.41
CA MET A 69 -1.16 -1.30 -17.95
C MET A 69 -0.72 -0.21 -18.92
N ASP A 70 -0.96 -0.40 -20.23
CA ASP A 70 -0.60 0.55 -21.28
C ASP A 70 -1.65 1.65 -21.49
N ASP A 71 -2.83 1.51 -20.89
CA ASP A 71 -3.86 2.53 -20.97
C ASP A 71 -3.44 3.80 -20.20
N LYS A 72 -3.72 4.95 -20.79
CA LYS A 72 -3.58 6.23 -20.08
C LYS A 72 -4.63 6.38 -18.98
N VAL A 73 -4.37 7.24 -18.00
CA VAL A 73 -5.28 7.47 -16.86
C VAL A 73 -6.68 7.91 -17.31
N GLU A 74 -6.77 8.62 -18.43
CA GLU A 74 -8.03 9.07 -19.03
C GLU A 74 -8.97 7.91 -19.41
N ALA A 75 -8.43 6.71 -19.63
CA ALA A 75 -9.23 5.51 -19.90
C ALA A 75 -10.26 5.21 -18.79
N VAL A 76 -10.00 5.66 -17.56
CA VAL A 76 -10.97 5.58 -16.45
C VAL A 76 -12.30 6.26 -16.79
N ARG A 77 -12.28 7.35 -17.56
CA ARG A 77 -13.50 8.06 -17.96
C ARG A 77 -14.22 7.35 -19.12
N ALA A 78 -13.47 6.77 -20.04
CA ALA A 78 -14.00 6.10 -21.23
C ALA A 78 -14.56 4.71 -20.87
N LYS A 79 -13.78 3.89 -20.15
CA LYS A 79 -14.13 2.51 -19.79
C LYS A 79 -14.96 2.46 -18.50
N ARG A 80 -16.24 2.80 -18.62
CA ARG A 80 -17.14 2.95 -17.45
C ARG A 80 -17.51 1.64 -16.76
N ASP A 81 -17.42 0.53 -17.47
CA ASP A 81 -17.69 -0.82 -16.97
C ASP A 81 -16.40 -1.63 -16.78
N SER A 82 -15.28 -0.95 -16.54
CA SER A 82 -14.01 -1.62 -16.24
C SER A 82 -14.00 -2.24 -14.84
N SER A 83 -13.28 -3.34 -14.69
CA SER A 83 -13.11 -4.05 -13.40
C SER A 83 -12.68 -3.13 -12.26
N ILE A 84 -11.77 -2.19 -12.52
CA ILE A 84 -11.36 -1.16 -11.55
C ILE A 84 -12.55 -0.29 -11.13
N ARG A 85 -13.31 0.27 -12.09
CA ARG A 85 -14.44 1.15 -11.76
C ARG A 85 -15.60 0.43 -11.09
N VAL A 86 -15.90 -0.78 -11.53
CA VAL A 86 -16.93 -1.63 -10.92
C VAL A 86 -16.52 -1.97 -9.48
N GLY A 87 -15.27 -2.38 -9.25
CA GLY A 87 -14.77 -2.72 -7.93
C GLY A 87 -14.83 -1.54 -6.94
N VAL A 88 -14.37 -0.36 -7.35
CA VAL A 88 -14.46 0.86 -6.53
C VAL A 88 -15.91 1.27 -6.27
N ARG A 89 -16.81 1.09 -7.25
CA ARG A 89 -18.25 1.35 -7.09
C ARG A 89 -18.89 0.45 -6.04
N LEU A 90 -18.50 -0.82 -5.95
CA LEU A 90 -18.98 -1.74 -4.92
C LEU A 90 -18.65 -1.24 -3.51
N VAL A 91 -17.46 -0.63 -3.34
CA VAL A 91 -17.08 -0.02 -2.05
C VAL A 91 -17.97 1.19 -1.77
N ARG A 92 -18.18 2.09 -2.72
CA ARG A 92 -19.04 3.26 -2.56
C ARG A 92 -20.49 2.87 -2.20
N GLU A 93 -20.99 1.78 -2.77
CA GLU A 93 -22.34 1.27 -2.53
C GLU A 93 -22.46 0.48 -1.21
N GLY A 94 -21.38 0.32 -0.45
CA GLY A 94 -21.36 -0.47 0.79
C GLY A 94 -21.49 -1.99 0.59
N LYS A 95 -21.36 -2.47 -0.67
CA LYS A 95 -21.40 -3.92 -1.00
C LYS A 95 -20.06 -4.61 -0.73
N ALA A 96 -18.97 -3.83 -0.70
CA ALA A 96 -17.65 -4.26 -0.28
C ALA A 96 -17.07 -3.26 0.73
N ALA A 97 -16.31 -3.76 1.70
CA ALA A 97 -15.61 -2.93 2.68
C ALA A 97 -14.31 -2.32 2.14
N GLY A 98 -13.74 -2.94 1.09
CA GLY A 98 -12.51 -2.48 0.45
C GLY A 98 -12.38 -3.02 -0.98
N PHE A 99 -11.47 -2.40 -1.72
CA PHE A 99 -11.11 -2.76 -3.09
C PHE A 99 -9.62 -3.05 -3.20
N VAL A 100 -9.26 -4.13 -3.89
CA VAL A 100 -7.89 -4.54 -4.17
C VAL A 100 -7.69 -4.65 -5.68
N THR A 101 -6.59 -4.12 -6.19
CA THR A 101 -6.21 -4.24 -7.60
C THR A 101 -4.71 -4.42 -7.77
N ALA A 102 -4.30 -5.23 -8.75
CA ALA A 102 -2.94 -5.33 -9.27
C ALA A 102 -2.81 -4.65 -10.65
N GLY A 103 -3.78 -3.81 -11.01
CA GLY A 103 -3.86 -3.13 -12.29
C GLY A 103 -3.10 -1.81 -12.34
N ASN A 104 -3.42 -1.01 -13.36
CA ASN A 104 -2.82 0.29 -13.61
C ASN A 104 -3.00 1.23 -12.41
N THR A 105 -1.90 1.56 -11.74
CA THR A 105 -1.87 2.36 -10.51
C THR A 105 -2.54 3.71 -10.70
N GLY A 106 -2.21 4.44 -11.78
CA GLY A 106 -2.79 5.76 -12.06
C GLY A 106 -4.30 5.69 -12.27
N ALA A 107 -4.77 4.68 -13.00
CA ALA A 107 -6.18 4.44 -13.22
C ALA A 107 -6.92 4.07 -11.91
N ALA A 108 -6.32 3.21 -11.08
CA ALA A 108 -6.87 2.83 -9.78
C ALA A 108 -7.00 4.05 -8.85
N MET A 109 -5.96 4.86 -8.74
CA MET A 109 -5.98 6.11 -7.95
C MET A 109 -7.04 7.09 -8.44
N ALA A 110 -7.11 7.32 -9.76
CA ALA A 110 -8.10 8.22 -10.35
C ALA A 110 -9.54 7.71 -10.15
N ALA A 111 -9.78 6.42 -10.35
CA ALA A 111 -11.09 5.81 -10.10
C ALA A 111 -11.49 5.89 -8.63
N ALA A 112 -10.58 5.57 -7.71
CA ALA A 112 -10.81 5.61 -6.28
C ALA A 112 -11.10 7.05 -5.80
N LYS A 113 -10.26 8.02 -6.17
CA LYS A 113 -10.46 9.43 -5.81
C LYS A 113 -11.79 9.98 -6.32
N THR A 114 -12.12 9.74 -7.60
CA THR A 114 -13.34 10.28 -8.21
C THR A 114 -14.63 9.60 -7.74
N THR A 115 -14.55 8.34 -7.32
CA THR A 115 -15.72 7.54 -6.94
C THR A 115 -15.97 7.58 -5.43
N LEU A 116 -14.94 7.43 -4.60
CA LEU A 116 -15.06 7.39 -3.13
C LEU A 116 -14.99 8.81 -2.54
N GLY A 117 -14.21 9.69 -3.15
CA GLY A 117 -13.88 10.99 -2.58
C GLY A 117 -12.87 10.88 -1.42
N THR A 118 -12.37 12.04 -0.97
CA THR A 118 -11.44 12.11 0.16
C THR A 118 -12.19 12.24 1.50
N ILE A 119 -11.56 11.74 2.55
CA ILE A 119 -11.97 11.98 3.95
C ILE A 119 -12.03 13.50 4.17
N PRO A 120 -13.03 14.01 4.92
CA PRO A 120 -13.03 15.39 5.30
C PRO A 120 -11.68 15.80 5.93
N GLY A 121 -10.98 16.77 5.36
CA GLY A 121 -9.69 17.28 5.79
C GLY A 121 -8.50 16.78 5.02
N VAL A 122 -8.70 15.86 4.14
CA VAL A 122 -7.69 15.39 3.21
C VAL A 122 -7.85 16.11 1.88
N ASP A 123 -6.84 16.88 1.49
CA ASP A 123 -6.76 17.53 0.17
C ASP A 123 -6.42 16.47 -0.90
N ARG A 124 -5.45 15.60 -0.58
CA ARG A 124 -4.97 14.59 -1.53
C ARG A 124 -4.79 13.23 -0.84
N PRO A 125 -5.33 12.14 -1.42
CA PRO A 125 -5.00 10.80 -0.96
C PRO A 125 -3.53 10.51 -1.24
N ALA A 126 -2.88 9.72 -0.38
CA ALA A 126 -1.48 9.36 -0.50
C ALA A 126 -1.27 7.85 -0.53
N LEU A 127 -0.35 7.39 -1.37
CA LEU A 127 -0.01 5.98 -1.52
C LEU A 127 1.10 5.61 -0.54
N ALA A 128 0.86 4.62 0.32
CA ALA A 128 1.85 4.17 1.31
C ALA A 128 2.54 2.89 0.86
N ALA A 129 3.83 2.76 1.16
CA ALA A 129 4.57 1.51 0.98
C ALA A 129 5.28 1.12 2.29
N ILE A 130 5.33 -0.18 2.58
CA ILE A 130 6.05 -0.71 3.74
C ILE A 130 7.39 -1.26 3.29
N PHE A 131 8.45 -0.80 3.93
CA PHE A 131 9.83 -1.25 3.72
C PHE A 131 10.25 -2.20 4.84
N PRO A 132 10.90 -3.34 4.52
CA PRO A 132 11.47 -4.21 5.54
C PRO A 132 12.65 -3.53 6.23
N THR A 133 12.73 -3.66 7.55
CA THR A 133 13.84 -3.10 8.32
C THR A 133 14.80 -4.17 8.82
N ALA A 134 16.00 -3.76 9.19
CA ALA A 134 17.02 -4.62 9.78
C ALA A 134 16.56 -5.28 11.09
N LEU A 135 15.67 -4.61 11.84
CA LEU A 135 15.11 -5.12 13.08
C LEU A 135 13.97 -6.14 12.85
N GLY A 136 13.59 -6.41 11.59
CA GLY A 136 12.50 -7.32 11.25
C GLY A 136 11.10 -6.72 11.43
N THR A 137 11.02 -5.42 11.65
CA THR A 137 9.80 -4.60 11.62
C THR A 137 9.53 -4.07 10.21
N GLY A 138 8.52 -3.24 10.04
CA GLY A 138 8.29 -2.48 8.81
C GLY A 138 8.42 -0.98 9.07
N ALA A 139 8.98 -0.23 8.13
CA ALA A 139 8.89 1.23 8.09
C ALA A 139 7.95 1.64 6.94
N MET A 140 7.04 2.59 7.19
CA MET A 140 6.13 3.08 6.17
C MET A 140 6.69 4.34 5.52
N LEU A 141 6.73 4.37 4.19
CA LEU A 141 6.98 5.59 3.42
C LEU A 141 5.66 6.08 2.81
N LEU A 142 5.36 7.34 2.98
CA LEU A 142 4.15 8.02 2.51
C LEU A 142 4.51 9.45 2.06
N ASP A 143 4.36 9.85 0.82
CA ASP A 143 3.71 9.28 -0.36
C ASP A 143 4.74 8.62 -1.30
N VAL A 144 4.34 7.52 -1.97
CA VAL A 144 5.22 6.82 -2.92
C VAL A 144 4.74 6.94 -4.38
N GLY A 145 4.06 8.01 -4.73
CA GLY A 145 3.76 8.29 -6.13
C GLY A 145 2.33 8.70 -6.46
N ALA A 146 1.47 8.99 -5.49
CA ALA A 146 0.14 9.53 -5.75
C ALA A 146 0.19 11.04 -6.07
N ASN A 147 1.15 11.79 -5.50
CA ASN A 147 1.24 13.24 -5.63
C ASN A 147 2.67 13.68 -5.89
N VAL A 148 2.99 14.00 -7.14
CA VAL A 148 4.35 14.42 -7.55
C VAL A 148 4.68 15.81 -6.98
N ASP A 149 3.73 16.74 -7.09
CA ASP A 149 3.87 18.11 -6.58
C ASP A 149 3.03 18.26 -5.31
N CYS A 150 3.68 18.31 -4.16
CA CYS A 150 3.06 18.52 -2.86
C CYS A 150 3.26 19.94 -2.35
N LYS A 151 2.35 20.38 -1.49
CA LYS A 151 2.50 21.56 -0.64
C LYS A 151 2.84 21.11 0.80
N PRO A 152 3.40 21.99 1.65
CA PRO A 152 3.73 21.65 3.04
C PRO A 152 2.55 21.04 3.83
N ASN A 153 1.34 21.59 3.64
CA ASN A 153 0.12 21.05 4.28
C ASN A 153 -0.21 19.62 3.84
N ASN A 154 0.16 19.21 2.60
CA ASN A 154 -0.05 17.83 2.18
C ASN A 154 0.85 16.87 2.98
N LEU A 155 2.12 17.25 3.23
CA LEU A 155 3.04 16.45 4.03
C LEU A 155 2.59 16.38 5.50
N GLU A 156 2.02 17.47 6.02
CA GLU A 156 1.38 17.50 7.33
C GLU A 156 0.21 16.50 7.43
N GLU A 157 -0.70 16.52 6.46
CA GLU A 157 -1.80 15.55 6.36
C GLU A 157 -1.27 14.11 6.26
N PHE A 158 -0.21 13.88 5.45
CA PHE A 158 0.41 12.56 5.29
C PHE A 158 1.00 12.05 6.61
N ALA A 159 1.64 12.91 7.39
CA ALA A 159 2.19 12.54 8.70
C ALA A 159 1.09 12.02 9.65
N VAL A 160 -0.02 12.73 9.73
CA VAL A 160 -1.16 12.34 10.57
C VAL A 160 -1.81 11.04 10.05
N MET A 161 -2.02 10.94 8.74
CA MET A 161 -2.60 9.73 8.13
C MET A 161 -1.70 8.50 8.34
N GLY A 162 -0.39 8.69 8.14
CA GLY A 162 0.60 7.63 8.32
C GLY A 162 0.70 7.16 9.78
N GLU A 163 0.78 8.09 10.73
CA GLU A 163 0.82 7.77 12.17
C GLU A 163 -0.41 6.96 12.59
N ILE A 164 -1.60 7.42 12.24
CA ILE A 164 -2.87 6.77 12.60
C ILE A 164 -2.99 5.39 11.96
N TYR A 165 -2.63 5.27 10.68
CA TYR A 165 -2.64 3.98 10.00
C TYR A 165 -1.65 3.01 10.65
N PHE A 166 -0.40 3.44 10.83
CA PHE A 166 0.66 2.58 11.40
C PHE A 166 0.28 2.12 12.81
N ARG A 167 -0.16 3.02 13.66
CA ARG A 167 -0.64 2.71 15.01
C ARG A 167 -1.79 1.71 15.01
N SER A 168 -2.74 1.87 14.09
CA SER A 168 -3.95 1.04 14.06
C SER A 168 -3.73 -0.35 13.49
N ILE A 169 -2.82 -0.51 12.51
CA ILE A 169 -2.57 -1.77 11.80
C ILE A 169 -1.42 -2.55 12.43
N PHE A 170 -0.33 -1.88 12.84
CA PHE A 170 0.85 -2.53 13.40
C PHE A 170 0.83 -2.59 14.93
N GLY A 171 -0.12 -1.90 15.58
CA GLY A 171 -0.27 -1.93 17.04
C GLY A 171 0.79 -1.12 17.82
N THR A 172 1.62 -0.35 17.13
CA THR A 172 2.63 0.53 17.76
C THR A 172 1.92 1.69 18.44
N ARG A 173 2.04 1.79 19.76
CA ARG A 173 1.27 2.76 20.57
C ARG A 173 1.56 4.22 20.19
N ARG A 174 2.80 4.54 19.87
CA ARG A 174 3.27 5.89 19.52
C ARG A 174 4.31 5.77 18.40
N PRO A 175 3.88 5.68 17.13
CA PRO A 175 4.78 5.57 16.00
C PRO A 175 5.69 6.80 15.90
N LYS A 176 6.97 6.56 15.64
CA LYS A 176 7.96 7.59 15.37
C LYS A 176 7.84 8.06 13.92
N VAL A 177 7.66 9.36 13.73
CA VAL A 177 7.45 9.97 12.42
C VAL A 177 8.67 10.80 12.03
N GLY A 178 9.22 10.58 10.84
CA GLY A 178 10.32 11.35 10.26
C GLY A 178 9.94 12.02 8.94
N LEU A 179 10.58 13.13 8.62
CA LEU A 179 10.46 13.81 7.32
C LEU A 179 11.68 13.48 6.47
N LEU A 180 11.47 12.84 5.31
CA LEU A 180 12.58 12.47 4.42
C LEU A 180 13.29 13.69 3.87
N SER A 181 14.59 13.76 4.10
CA SER A 181 15.45 14.88 3.73
C SER A 181 16.85 14.40 3.30
N ILE A 182 17.73 15.33 2.98
CA ILE A 182 19.12 15.10 2.59
C ILE A 182 20.11 15.17 3.77
N GLY A 183 19.62 15.33 4.98
CA GLY A 183 20.39 15.43 6.24
C GLY A 183 19.45 15.64 7.41
N GLU A 184 19.92 15.31 8.61
CA GLU A 184 19.09 15.27 9.85
C GLU A 184 18.83 16.68 10.43
N GLU A 185 19.67 17.68 10.08
CA GLU A 185 19.55 19.03 10.64
C GLU A 185 18.30 19.76 10.13
N GLU A 186 17.65 20.54 10.99
CA GLU A 186 16.38 21.25 10.73
C GLU A 186 16.42 22.11 9.44
N GLY A 187 17.57 22.73 9.12
CA GLY A 187 17.74 23.59 7.95
C GLY A 187 17.98 22.86 6.62
N LYS A 188 18.13 21.53 6.64
CA LYS A 188 18.43 20.73 5.44
C LYS A 188 17.16 20.48 4.59
N GLY A 189 17.40 20.23 3.31
CA GLY A 189 16.36 19.94 2.34
C GLY A 189 16.01 21.11 1.42
N ASN A 190 14.99 20.89 0.60
CA ASN A 190 14.42 21.91 -0.30
C ASN A 190 13.40 22.80 0.45
N GLU A 191 12.81 23.75 -0.25
CA GLU A 191 11.79 24.64 0.32
C GLU A 191 10.62 23.86 0.94
N LEU A 192 10.08 22.88 0.20
CA LEU A 192 8.97 22.04 0.67
C LEU A 192 9.31 21.35 2.00
N THR A 193 10.48 20.73 2.11
CA THR A 193 10.85 20.00 3.35
C THR A 193 11.08 20.97 4.52
N ARG A 194 11.72 22.13 4.31
CA ARG A 194 11.92 23.12 5.37
C ARG A 194 10.60 23.69 5.91
N GLU A 195 9.66 24.02 5.02
CA GLU A 195 8.34 24.53 5.43
C GLU A 195 7.53 23.43 6.13
N SER A 196 7.56 22.19 5.60
CA SER A 196 6.86 21.05 6.20
C SER A 196 7.41 20.71 7.58
N PHE A 197 8.73 20.82 7.80
CA PHE A 197 9.35 20.56 9.10
C PHE A 197 8.70 21.38 10.23
N HIS A 198 8.46 22.66 9.99
CA HIS A 198 7.84 23.54 10.99
C HIS A 198 6.38 23.15 11.28
N LEU A 199 5.62 22.67 10.28
CA LEU A 199 4.26 22.20 10.46
C LEU A 199 4.25 20.88 11.26
N LEU A 200 5.07 19.91 10.86
CA LEU A 200 5.15 18.60 11.51
C LEU A 200 5.58 18.71 12.99
N LYS A 201 6.48 19.64 13.30
CA LYS A 201 6.95 19.91 14.68
C LYS A 201 5.84 20.38 15.62
N GLN A 202 4.75 20.94 15.09
CA GLN A 202 3.60 21.40 15.87
C GLN A 202 2.54 20.33 16.09
N LEU A 203 2.64 19.19 15.39
CA LEU A 203 1.66 18.11 15.49
C LEU A 203 1.81 17.35 16.82
N PRO A 204 0.70 16.81 17.37
CA PRO A 204 0.73 15.98 18.59
C PRO A 204 1.17 14.52 18.27
N ILE A 205 2.24 14.36 17.52
CA ILE A 205 2.84 13.08 17.09
C ILE A 205 4.27 12.95 17.62
N ASP A 206 4.87 11.78 17.53
CA ASP A 206 6.27 11.56 17.90
C ASP A 206 7.19 11.93 16.72
N PHE A 207 7.30 13.22 16.41
CA PHE A 207 8.08 13.71 15.29
C PHE A 207 9.56 13.76 15.65
N LEU A 208 10.39 12.96 14.97
CA LEU A 208 11.83 12.88 15.16
C LEU A 208 12.62 14.00 14.47
N GLY A 209 12.01 14.70 13.51
CA GLY A 209 12.69 15.65 12.65
C GLY A 209 12.96 15.08 11.25
N ASN A 210 14.02 15.62 10.61
CA ASN A 210 14.49 15.11 9.32
C ASN A 210 15.14 13.75 9.49
N VAL A 211 14.93 12.88 8.50
CA VAL A 211 15.54 11.55 8.38
C VAL A 211 16.09 11.35 6.97
N GLU A 212 17.04 10.45 6.80
CA GLU A 212 17.67 10.18 5.52
C GLU A 212 17.16 8.87 4.89
N GLY A 213 17.51 8.62 3.62
CA GLY A 213 17.09 7.40 2.92
C GLY A 213 17.56 6.09 3.56
N ARG A 214 18.63 6.10 4.37
CA ARG A 214 19.08 4.93 5.14
C ARG A 214 18.10 4.53 6.25
N ASP A 215 17.34 5.49 6.78
CA ASP A 215 16.40 5.28 7.89
C ASP A 215 15.16 4.49 7.48
N LEU A 216 14.91 4.37 6.16
CA LEU A 216 13.91 3.44 5.61
C LEU A 216 14.17 1.98 6.02
N TYR A 217 15.41 1.64 6.41
CA TYR A 217 15.83 0.25 6.61
C TYR A 217 16.38 -0.07 7.99
N ASN A 218 16.72 0.93 8.82
CA ASN A 218 17.34 0.71 10.13
C ASN A 218 16.34 0.23 11.20
N GLY A 219 15.04 0.59 11.07
CA GLY A 219 13.98 0.26 12.01
C GLY A 219 13.85 1.22 13.20
N GLU A 220 14.50 2.38 13.14
CA GLU A 220 14.42 3.43 14.15
C GLU A 220 13.25 4.38 13.96
N VAL A 221 12.69 4.41 12.73
CA VAL A 221 11.56 5.24 12.32
C VAL A 221 10.43 4.35 11.82
N ASP A 222 9.20 4.62 12.24
CA ASP A 222 8.03 3.83 11.88
C ASP A 222 7.31 4.38 10.63
N VAL A 223 7.22 5.72 10.53
CA VAL A 223 6.57 6.42 9.42
C VAL A 223 7.50 7.49 8.88
N ILE A 224 7.76 7.45 7.60
CA ILE A 224 8.59 8.43 6.90
C ILE A 224 7.74 9.14 5.87
N VAL A 225 7.72 10.48 5.93
CA VAL A 225 6.90 11.31 5.06
C VAL A 225 7.76 11.93 3.96
N ALA A 226 7.25 11.89 2.73
CA ALA A 226 7.86 12.53 1.56
C ALA A 226 6.78 12.98 0.57
N ASP A 227 7.13 13.84 -0.39
CA ASP A 227 6.32 13.99 -1.59
C ASP A 227 6.39 12.74 -2.47
N GLY A 228 5.40 12.57 -3.33
CA GLY A 228 5.30 11.35 -4.14
C GLY A 228 6.40 11.21 -5.20
N PHE A 229 7.08 12.28 -5.61
CA PHE A 229 8.21 12.17 -6.52
C PHE A 229 9.41 11.54 -5.81
N VAL A 230 9.83 12.11 -4.68
CA VAL A 230 10.95 11.60 -3.88
C VAL A 230 10.64 10.19 -3.36
N GLY A 231 9.43 9.97 -2.84
CA GLY A 231 9.02 8.66 -2.34
C GLY A 231 8.96 7.59 -3.42
N ASN A 232 8.50 7.91 -4.64
CA ASN A 232 8.52 6.95 -5.75
C ASN A 232 9.94 6.63 -6.22
N VAL A 233 10.84 7.61 -6.26
CA VAL A 233 12.26 7.39 -6.58
C VAL A 233 12.88 6.47 -5.52
N ALA A 234 12.65 6.71 -4.23
CA ALA A 234 13.13 5.86 -3.15
C ALA A 234 12.59 4.42 -3.28
N LEU A 235 11.29 4.25 -3.54
CA LEU A 235 10.66 2.94 -3.74
C LEU A 235 11.28 2.20 -4.94
N LYS A 236 11.36 2.84 -6.10
CA LYS A 236 11.88 2.20 -7.33
C LYS A 236 13.38 1.89 -7.25
N THR A 237 14.15 2.74 -6.58
CA THR A 237 15.57 2.46 -6.30
C THR A 237 15.71 1.23 -5.40
N SER A 238 14.90 1.15 -4.34
CA SER A 238 14.88 0.02 -3.42
C SER A 238 14.51 -1.29 -4.10
N GLU A 239 13.46 -1.28 -4.93
CA GLU A 239 13.08 -2.44 -5.75
C GLU A 239 14.22 -2.88 -6.69
N GLY A 240 14.90 -1.91 -7.33
CA GLY A 240 16.05 -2.15 -8.19
C GLY A 240 17.21 -2.80 -7.44
N VAL A 241 17.56 -2.28 -6.26
CA VAL A 241 18.64 -2.83 -5.42
C VAL A 241 18.31 -4.25 -4.95
N VAL A 242 17.08 -4.51 -4.50
CA VAL A 242 16.64 -5.86 -4.09
C VAL A 242 16.74 -6.85 -5.26
N ASN A 243 16.34 -6.44 -6.47
CA ASN A 243 16.44 -7.27 -7.67
C ASN A 243 17.90 -7.55 -8.03
N LEU A 244 18.78 -6.56 -7.97
CA LEU A 244 20.22 -6.72 -8.20
C LEU A 244 20.83 -7.71 -7.21
N VAL A 245 20.57 -7.54 -5.91
CA VAL A 245 21.07 -8.45 -4.86
C VAL A 245 20.59 -9.88 -5.08
N ARG A 246 19.30 -10.06 -5.39
CA ARG A 246 18.73 -11.40 -5.71
C ARG A 246 19.41 -12.03 -6.93
N ALA A 247 19.62 -11.27 -8.00
CA ALA A 247 20.24 -11.78 -9.24
C ALA A 247 21.70 -12.19 -9.01
N THR A 248 22.49 -11.29 -8.39
CA THR A 248 23.92 -11.53 -8.11
C THR A 248 24.12 -12.70 -7.14
N LEU A 249 23.30 -12.79 -6.08
CA LEU A 249 23.36 -13.92 -5.15
C LEU A 249 23.02 -15.24 -5.85
N LYS A 250 21.97 -15.26 -6.67
CA LYS A 250 21.57 -16.44 -7.44
C LYS A 250 22.69 -16.91 -8.39
N GLU A 251 23.35 -15.99 -9.08
CA GLU A 251 24.47 -16.27 -9.97
C GLU A 251 25.67 -16.84 -9.18
N ALA A 252 26.05 -16.17 -8.09
CA ALA A 252 27.15 -16.61 -7.22
C ALA A 252 26.92 -18.02 -6.67
N LEU A 253 25.71 -18.34 -6.23
CA LEU A 253 25.36 -19.67 -5.72
C LEU A 253 25.34 -20.77 -6.78
N LYS A 254 25.07 -20.41 -8.04
CA LYS A 254 25.07 -21.37 -9.16
C LYS A 254 26.42 -21.60 -9.79
N SER A 255 27.45 -20.81 -9.48
CA SER A 255 28.70 -20.75 -10.23
C SER A 255 29.58 -22.01 -10.09
N THR A 256 29.46 -22.78 -9.00
CA THR A 256 30.22 -24.02 -8.78
C THR A 256 29.36 -25.08 -8.11
N ILE A 257 29.72 -26.38 -8.28
CA ILE A 257 29.01 -27.50 -7.65
C ILE A 257 29.05 -27.37 -6.12
N THR A 258 30.19 -27.00 -5.55
CA THR A 258 30.34 -26.82 -4.09
C THR A 258 29.37 -25.78 -3.55
N ARG A 259 29.21 -24.64 -4.25
CA ARG A 259 28.27 -23.58 -3.85
C ARG A 259 26.81 -24.01 -3.99
N GLN A 260 26.49 -24.80 -5.01
CA GLN A 260 25.15 -25.36 -5.20
C GLN A 260 24.78 -26.33 -4.05
N VAL A 261 25.72 -27.20 -3.64
CA VAL A 261 25.53 -28.08 -2.49
C VAL A 261 25.38 -27.27 -1.19
N GLY A 262 26.22 -26.25 -0.96
CA GLY A 262 26.10 -25.34 0.16
C GLY A 262 24.75 -24.60 0.18
N ALA A 263 24.27 -24.12 -0.97
CA ALA A 263 22.97 -23.50 -1.10
C ALA A 263 21.81 -24.45 -0.78
N LEU A 264 21.91 -25.71 -1.19
CA LEU A 264 20.92 -26.74 -0.89
C LEU A 264 20.85 -27.01 0.62
N LEU A 265 21.98 -27.12 1.31
CA LEU A 265 22.06 -27.32 2.75
C LEU A 265 21.53 -26.11 3.53
N SER A 266 21.71 -24.89 2.99
CA SER A 266 21.27 -23.62 3.60
C SER A 266 19.92 -23.14 3.06
N ARG A 267 19.11 -24.01 2.44
CA ARG A 267 17.87 -23.60 1.76
C ARG A 267 16.86 -22.89 2.65
N SER A 268 16.78 -23.26 3.94
CA SER A 268 15.91 -22.62 4.93
C SER A 268 16.33 -21.17 5.17
N ALA A 269 17.64 -20.92 5.38
CA ALA A 269 18.15 -19.56 5.57
C ALA A 269 17.89 -18.68 4.35
N PHE A 270 18.03 -19.23 3.13
CA PHE A 270 17.68 -18.50 1.91
C PHE A 270 16.17 -18.26 1.76
N ALA A 271 15.33 -19.16 2.23
CA ALA A 271 13.89 -18.96 2.27
C ALA A 271 13.50 -17.82 3.24
N ASP A 272 14.10 -17.78 4.42
CA ASP A 272 13.89 -16.72 5.41
C ASP A 272 14.40 -15.37 4.89
N PHE A 273 15.60 -15.35 4.29
CA PHE A 273 16.15 -14.15 3.64
C PHE A 273 15.22 -13.63 2.53
N LYS A 274 14.74 -14.53 1.65
CA LYS A 274 13.80 -14.17 0.59
C LYS A 274 12.51 -13.58 1.16
N LYS A 275 11.95 -14.21 2.20
CA LYS A 275 10.72 -13.74 2.85
C LYS A 275 10.90 -12.36 3.47
N ARG A 276 12.02 -12.09 4.13
CA ARG A 276 12.33 -10.76 4.70
C ARG A 276 12.40 -9.64 3.66
N LEU A 277 12.91 -9.94 2.45
CA LEU A 277 13.03 -8.98 1.37
C LEU A 277 11.82 -8.97 0.42
N ASP A 278 10.78 -9.74 0.73
CA ASP A 278 9.63 -9.87 -0.14
C ASP A 278 8.55 -8.86 0.23
N HIS A 279 8.47 -7.77 -0.54
CA HIS A 279 7.43 -6.75 -0.38
C HIS A 279 6.01 -7.32 -0.52
N THR A 280 5.83 -8.50 -1.14
CA THR A 280 4.53 -9.16 -1.27
C THR A 280 3.96 -9.66 0.07
N GLU A 281 4.80 -9.82 1.08
CA GLU A 281 4.38 -10.19 2.44
C GLU A 281 3.63 -9.04 3.14
N TYR A 282 3.89 -7.79 2.77
CA TYR A 282 3.26 -6.62 3.38
C TYR A 282 1.88 -6.28 2.79
N GLY A 283 1.45 -6.95 1.71
CA GLY A 283 0.06 -6.91 1.25
C GLY A 283 -0.33 -5.71 0.40
N GLY A 284 0.62 -5.12 -0.34
CA GLY A 284 0.36 -4.01 -1.26
C GLY A 284 0.39 -2.64 -0.59
N ALA A 285 0.10 -1.61 -1.37
CA ALA A 285 0.16 -0.21 -1.01
C ALA A 285 -1.25 0.35 -0.73
N PRO A 286 -1.61 0.68 0.51
CA PRO A 286 -2.87 1.34 0.81
C PRO A 286 -2.87 2.78 0.29
N LEU A 287 -3.97 3.17 -0.33
CA LEU A 287 -4.23 4.56 -0.71
C LEU A 287 -5.00 5.24 0.41
N LEU A 288 -4.28 5.93 1.28
CA LEU A 288 -4.81 6.59 2.47
C LEU A 288 -5.54 7.90 2.14
N GLY A 289 -6.46 8.31 2.98
CA GLY A 289 -7.17 9.57 2.83
C GLY A 289 -8.44 9.50 1.98
N LEU A 290 -8.86 8.31 1.52
CA LEU A 290 -10.13 8.09 0.85
C LEU A 290 -11.25 7.68 1.82
N LYS A 291 -12.50 7.98 1.49
CA LYS A 291 -13.68 7.52 2.27
C LYS A 291 -13.90 6.01 2.25
N GLY A 292 -13.14 5.26 1.46
CA GLY A 292 -13.19 3.80 1.40
C GLY A 292 -11.81 3.19 1.23
N VAL A 293 -11.66 1.92 1.57
CA VAL A 293 -10.39 1.22 1.50
C VAL A 293 -10.04 0.87 0.05
N CYS A 294 -8.83 1.25 -0.38
CA CYS A 294 -8.26 0.87 -1.68
C CYS A 294 -6.81 0.43 -1.48
N ILE A 295 -6.49 -0.79 -1.89
CA ILE A 295 -5.14 -1.36 -1.86
C ILE A 295 -4.68 -1.60 -3.30
N ILE A 296 -3.51 -1.11 -3.63
CA ILE A 296 -2.90 -1.27 -4.95
C ILE A 296 -1.67 -2.17 -4.82
N THR A 297 -1.60 -3.22 -5.64
CA THR A 297 -0.43 -4.10 -5.71
C THR A 297 0.27 -3.95 -7.05
N HIS A 298 1.46 -4.54 -7.18
CA HIS A 298 2.23 -4.47 -8.42
C HIS A 298 1.62 -5.37 -9.52
N GLY A 299 1.73 -4.98 -10.80
CA GLY A 299 1.24 -5.79 -11.95
C GLY A 299 1.83 -7.19 -12.03
N SER A 300 3.06 -7.39 -11.55
CA SER A 300 3.69 -8.71 -11.46
C SER A 300 3.29 -9.53 -10.23
N SER A 301 2.28 -9.12 -9.46
CA SER A 301 1.82 -9.79 -8.23
C SER A 301 1.49 -11.26 -8.47
N ASN A 302 1.94 -12.08 -7.55
CA ASN A 302 1.60 -13.50 -7.48
C ASN A 302 0.43 -13.75 -6.51
N ALA A 303 -0.03 -14.98 -6.43
CA ALA A 303 -1.14 -15.36 -5.54
C ALA A 303 -0.91 -15.00 -4.07
N ASN A 304 0.34 -15.08 -3.56
CA ASN A 304 0.67 -14.69 -2.19
C ASN A 304 0.51 -13.17 -1.98
N ALA A 305 0.94 -12.35 -2.94
CA ALA A 305 0.76 -10.91 -2.89
C ALA A 305 -0.73 -10.53 -2.85
N ILE A 306 -1.54 -11.12 -3.74
CA ILE A 306 -2.99 -10.91 -3.77
C ILE A 306 -3.66 -11.36 -2.47
N LYS A 307 -3.31 -12.54 -1.95
CA LYS A 307 -3.80 -13.04 -0.67
C LYS A 307 -3.53 -12.05 0.47
N ASN A 308 -2.29 -11.57 0.57
CA ASN A 308 -1.89 -10.61 1.62
C ASN A 308 -2.56 -9.24 1.42
N ALA A 309 -2.75 -8.78 0.18
CA ALA A 309 -3.48 -7.55 -0.10
C ALA A 309 -4.96 -7.62 0.35
N LEU A 310 -5.62 -8.76 0.12
CA LEU A 310 -6.97 -8.99 0.62
C LEU A 310 -7.03 -8.99 2.15
N ARG A 311 -6.02 -9.59 2.82
CA ARG A 311 -5.90 -9.54 4.29
C ARG A 311 -5.75 -8.10 4.79
N VAL A 312 -4.82 -7.34 4.23
CA VAL A 312 -4.60 -5.94 4.63
C VAL A 312 -5.85 -5.08 4.36
N ALA A 313 -6.56 -5.30 3.24
CA ALA A 313 -7.81 -4.60 2.96
C ALA A 313 -8.89 -4.89 4.01
N ALA A 314 -9.01 -6.14 4.47
CA ALA A 314 -9.94 -6.53 5.51
C ALA A 314 -9.56 -5.93 6.88
N GLU A 315 -8.28 -6.04 7.28
CA GLU A 315 -7.76 -5.45 8.52
C GLU A 315 -7.94 -3.93 8.54
N PHE A 316 -7.68 -3.25 7.42
CA PHE A 316 -7.88 -1.81 7.30
C PHE A 316 -9.36 -1.45 7.46
N ALA A 317 -10.27 -2.16 6.79
CA ALA A 317 -11.70 -1.91 6.88
C ALA A 317 -12.25 -2.13 8.31
N GLU A 318 -11.74 -3.15 9.02
CA GLU A 318 -12.19 -3.50 10.38
C GLU A 318 -11.61 -2.58 11.45
N SER A 319 -10.45 -1.96 11.20
CA SER A 319 -9.73 -1.15 12.19
C SER A 319 -10.32 0.25 12.42
N GLY A 320 -11.24 0.73 11.57
CA GLY A 320 -11.81 2.08 11.66
C GLY A 320 -10.77 3.19 11.48
N VAL A 321 -9.75 2.95 10.65
CA VAL A 321 -8.67 3.93 10.40
C VAL A 321 -9.20 5.22 9.79
N ASN A 322 -10.15 5.13 8.85
CA ASN A 322 -10.67 6.31 8.16
C ASN A 322 -11.35 7.30 9.11
N GLU A 323 -12.15 6.80 10.07
CA GLU A 323 -12.80 7.62 11.09
C GLU A 323 -11.78 8.22 12.08
N LYS A 324 -10.70 7.47 12.36
CA LYS A 324 -9.61 7.97 13.21
C LYS A 324 -8.82 9.07 12.48
N ILE A 325 -8.56 8.92 11.17
CA ILE A 325 -7.90 9.95 10.34
C ILE A 325 -8.76 11.22 10.32
N GLU A 326 -10.06 11.12 10.08
CA GLU A 326 -10.96 12.27 10.08
C GLU A 326 -10.90 13.05 11.41
N LYS A 327 -10.94 12.33 12.53
CA LYS A 327 -10.81 12.91 13.87
C LYS A 327 -9.42 13.52 14.12
N GLY A 328 -8.36 12.86 13.65
CA GLY A 328 -6.98 13.34 13.83
C GLY A 328 -6.68 14.61 13.02
N LEU A 329 -7.32 14.80 11.87
CA LEU A 329 -7.17 15.99 11.04
C LEU A 329 -8.07 17.17 11.46
N ALA A 330 -9.10 16.95 12.27
CA ALA A 330 -10.04 17.99 12.67
C ALA A 330 -9.36 19.19 13.39
N PRO A 331 -8.40 19.03 14.31
CA PRO A 331 -7.69 20.13 14.95
C PRO A 331 -6.87 20.99 13.99
N ILE A 332 -6.22 20.38 13.01
CA ILE A 332 -5.40 21.06 12.00
C ILE A 332 -6.24 22.04 11.20
N ARG A 333 -7.45 21.65 10.83
CA ARG A 333 -8.42 22.46 10.06
C ARG A 333 -8.96 23.66 10.83
N SER A 334 -9.19 23.47 12.12
CA SER A 334 -9.75 24.56 12.96
C SER A 334 -8.74 25.67 13.27
N GLY A 335 -7.49 25.56 12.80
CA GLY A 335 -6.41 26.49 13.15
C GLY A 335 -6.06 26.44 14.65
N ALA A 336 -6.56 25.44 15.34
CA ALA A 336 -6.34 25.23 16.77
C ALA A 336 -4.98 24.56 17.06
N HIS A 337 -3.91 25.06 16.43
CA HIS A 337 -2.57 24.83 16.97
C HIS A 337 -2.43 25.72 18.22
N ALA A 338 -2.91 25.21 19.35
CA ALA A 338 -2.58 25.84 20.62
C ALA A 338 -1.06 25.70 20.84
N PRO A 339 -0.31 26.80 21.00
CA PRO A 339 1.09 26.71 21.38
C PRO A 339 1.15 25.99 22.73
N THR A 340 1.87 24.87 22.78
CA THR A 340 2.21 24.22 24.04
C THR A 340 2.96 25.25 24.86
N PRO A 341 2.55 25.57 26.12
CA PRO A 341 3.27 26.53 26.93
C PRO A 341 4.68 25.95 27.16
N VAL A 342 5.70 26.72 26.73
CA VAL A 342 7.08 26.48 27.11
C VAL A 342 7.12 26.60 28.62
N ALA A 343 7.32 25.47 29.32
CA ALA A 343 7.60 25.48 30.74
C ALA A 343 8.93 26.23 30.95
N THR A 344 8.87 27.40 31.54
CA THR A 344 9.99 28.19 32.06
C THR A 344 10.67 27.46 33.21
#